data_96554e9590d1dab2e033bb839d99bed8
#
_entry.id   96554e9590d1dab2e033bb839d99bed8
#
_cell.length_a   1.000
_cell.length_b   1.000
_cell.length_c   1.000
_cell.angle_alpha   90.00
_cell.angle_beta   90.00
_cell.angle_gamma   90.00
#
_symmetry.space_group_name_H-M   'P 1'
#
loop_
_entity.id
_entity.type
_entity.pdbx_description
1 polymer ?
#
loop_
_entity_poly.entity_id
_entity_poly.type
_entity_poly.pdbx_seq_one_letter_code
_entity_poly.pdbx_strand_id
1 'polypeptide(L)'
;MSKEYKQQKSVCLECGDGFVPQRSTMKFCCDQCRWDYYNRKNSSARTARRRSIQEIERNYTILNSLLEDGCREIPLMKLLGMGFSGNRVTAVAQYGDHLELSIYDISYKQREGLIYDIEKVSLTLRRANRNKP
;
A
#
# COMPACT_ATOMS: atom_id res chain seq x y z
N MET A 1 11.71 57.25 3.83
CA MET A 1 12.01 56.46 2.62
C MET A 1 11.26 55.17 2.69
N SER A 2 10.21 55.07 1.95
CA SER A 2 9.53 53.83 1.75
C SER A 2 10.50 52.91 1.02
N LYS A 3 11.01 51.89 1.71
CA LYS A 3 11.60 50.76 1.02
C LYS A 3 10.52 50.18 0.13
N GLU A 4 10.62 50.49 -1.15
CA GLU A 4 9.84 49.78 -2.14
C GLU A 4 10.19 48.31 -1.97
N TYR A 5 9.34 47.60 -1.27
CA TYR A 5 9.32 46.15 -1.40
C TYR A 5 9.04 45.89 -2.87
N LYS A 6 10.09 45.67 -3.63
CA LYS A 6 9.93 45.05 -4.94
C LYS A 6 9.21 43.74 -4.66
N GLN A 7 7.90 43.77 -4.86
CA GLN A 7 7.09 42.57 -4.79
C GLN A 7 7.64 41.62 -5.89
N GLN A 8 8.48 40.70 -5.47
CA GLN A 8 8.97 39.70 -6.37
C GLN A 8 7.80 38.87 -6.83
N LYS A 9 7.50 38.92 -8.11
CA LYS A 9 6.50 38.06 -8.72
C LYS A 9 7.01 36.64 -8.67
N SER A 10 6.19 35.75 -8.12
CA SER A 10 6.41 34.31 -8.17
C SER A 10 5.60 33.71 -9.31
N VAL A 11 5.98 32.53 -9.73
CA VAL A 11 5.28 31.77 -10.75
C VAL A 11 4.51 30.63 -10.10
N CYS A 12 3.21 30.52 -10.38
CA CYS A 12 2.37 29.47 -9.87
C CYS A 12 2.86 28.11 -10.37
N LEU A 13 3.05 27.16 -9.46
CA LEU A 13 3.50 25.82 -9.80
C LEU A 13 2.47 25.02 -10.63
N GLU A 14 1.19 25.42 -10.57
CA GLU A 14 0.14 24.74 -11.31
C GLU A 14 -0.12 25.36 -12.69
N CYS A 15 -0.50 26.64 -12.73
CA CYS A 15 -0.91 27.28 -13.99
C CYS A 15 0.21 28.00 -14.71
N GLY A 16 1.34 28.23 -14.06
CA GLY A 16 2.48 28.94 -14.66
C GLY A 16 2.34 30.44 -14.71
N ASP A 17 1.23 31.01 -14.24
CA ASP A 17 1.02 32.45 -14.24
C ASP A 17 1.81 33.13 -13.13
N GLY A 18 2.25 34.36 -13.39
CA GLY A 18 2.87 35.20 -12.38
C GLY A 18 1.85 35.66 -11.35
N PHE A 19 2.25 35.69 -10.09
CA PHE A 19 1.43 36.21 -9.00
C PHE A 19 2.29 36.89 -7.96
N VAL A 20 1.66 37.72 -7.14
CA VAL A 20 2.32 38.37 -6.02
C VAL A 20 2.04 37.57 -4.76
N PRO A 21 3.06 36.91 -4.17
CA PRO A 21 2.83 36.10 -2.97
C PRO A 21 2.54 36.98 -1.75
N GLN A 22 1.53 36.60 -1.00
CA GLN A 22 1.21 37.24 0.29
C GLN A 22 2.11 36.72 1.42
N ARG A 23 2.73 35.60 1.23
CA ARG A 23 3.69 34.96 2.15
C ARG A 23 4.86 34.41 1.35
N SER A 24 6.04 34.38 1.95
CA SER A 24 7.25 33.85 1.31
C SER A 24 7.14 32.39 0.93
N THR A 25 6.25 31.65 1.58
CA THR A 25 6.03 30.21 1.34
C THR A 25 4.96 29.93 0.28
N MET A 26 4.33 30.97 -0.26
CA MET A 26 3.24 30.83 -1.22
C MET A 26 3.76 30.40 -2.59
N LYS A 27 3.28 29.26 -3.08
CA LYS A 27 3.73 28.63 -4.33
C LYS A 27 2.66 28.67 -5.42
N PHE A 28 1.43 29.09 -5.10
CA PHE A 28 0.26 29.02 -5.98
C PHE A 28 -0.45 30.35 -6.00
N CYS A 29 -1.02 30.70 -7.17
CA CYS A 29 -1.75 31.96 -7.31
C CYS A 29 -3.10 31.96 -6.58
N CYS A 30 -3.69 30.80 -6.34
CA CYS A 30 -4.98 30.65 -5.67
C CYS A 30 -5.11 29.24 -5.07
N ASP A 31 -6.12 29.08 -4.22
CA ASP A 31 -6.39 27.79 -3.57
C ASP A 31 -6.75 26.70 -4.58
N GLN A 32 -7.46 27.05 -5.66
CA GLN A 32 -7.83 26.08 -6.69
C GLN A 32 -6.59 25.46 -7.34
N CYS A 33 -5.59 26.30 -7.68
CA CYS A 33 -4.34 25.81 -8.25
C CYS A 33 -3.58 24.91 -7.28
N ARG A 34 -3.57 25.27 -5.99
CA ARG A 34 -2.95 24.46 -4.95
C ARG A 34 -3.61 23.07 -4.86
N TRP A 35 -4.93 23.02 -4.85
CA TRP A 35 -5.66 21.75 -4.78
C TRP A 35 -5.43 20.92 -6.01
N ASP A 36 -5.50 21.51 -7.20
CA ASP A 36 -5.28 20.80 -8.46
C ASP A 36 -3.87 20.20 -8.54
N TYR A 37 -2.87 20.97 -8.12
CA TYR A 37 -1.48 20.51 -8.10
C TYR A 37 -1.31 19.28 -7.20
N TYR A 38 -1.75 19.37 -5.95
CA TYR A 38 -1.60 18.27 -5.00
C TYR A 38 -2.48 17.07 -5.35
N ASN A 39 -3.67 17.29 -5.88
CA ASN A 39 -4.52 16.20 -6.34
C ASN A 39 -3.85 15.44 -7.49
N ARG A 40 -3.27 16.15 -8.45
CA ARG A 40 -2.55 15.53 -9.55
C ARG A 40 -1.28 14.83 -9.08
N LYS A 41 -0.49 15.49 -8.23
CA LYS A 41 0.75 14.94 -7.67
C LYS A 41 0.50 13.65 -6.89
N ASN A 42 -0.61 13.59 -6.14
CA ASN A 42 -0.93 12.45 -5.29
C ASN A 42 -1.75 11.38 -6.01
N SER A 43 -2.20 11.63 -7.25
CA SER A 43 -3.07 10.69 -7.97
C SER A 43 -2.40 9.36 -8.24
N SER A 44 -1.11 9.35 -8.63
CA SER A 44 -0.37 8.11 -8.88
C SER A 44 -0.19 7.30 -7.60
N ALA A 45 0.10 7.96 -6.48
CA ALA A 45 0.22 7.30 -5.19
C ALA A 45 -1.11 6.71 -4.73
N ARG A 46 -2.22 7.42 -4.93
CA ARG A 46 -3.57 6.92 -4.61
C ARG A 46 -3.94 5.73 -5.48
N THR A 47 -3.61 5.79 -6.77
CA THR A 47 -3.85 4.67 -7.68
C THR A 47 -3.04 3.45 -7.29
N ALA A 48 -1.77 3.64 -6.95
CA ALA A 48 -0.89 2.55 -6.50
C ALA A 48 -1.41 1.89 -5.21
N ARG A 49 -1.82 2.71 -4.24
CA ARG A 49 -2.40 2.19 -2.99
C ARG A 49 -3.68 1.41 -3.24
N ARG A 50 -4.58 1.95 -4.06
CA ARG A 50 -5.85 1.29 -4.39
C ARG A 50 -5.58 -0.05 -5.05
N ARG A 51 -4.66 -0.11 -6.02
CA ARG A 51 -4.29 -1.34 -6.70
C ARG A 51 -3.71 -2.37 -5.74
N SER A 52 -2.79 -1.95 -4.87
CA SER A 52 -2.17 -2.82 -3.88
C SER A 52 -3.20 -3.39 -2.91
N ILE A 53 -4.11 -2.55 -2.42
CA ILE A 53 -5.18 -2.99 -1.51
C ILE A 53 -6.10 -3.98 -2.22
N GLN A 54 -6.48 -3.71 -3.46
CA GLN A 54 -7.33 -4.62 -4.24
C GLN A 54 -6.67 -5.98 -4.45
N GLU A 55 -5.38 -6.00 -4.72
CA GLU A 55 -4.63 -7.24 -4.90
C GLU A 55 -4.53 -8.03 -3.59
N ILE A 56 -4.28 -7.37 -2.47
CA ILE A 56 -4.25 -8.00 -1.15
C ILE A 56 -5.63 -8.55 -0.79
N GLU A 57 -6.69 -7.79 -1.01
CA GLU A 57 -8.05 -8.23 -0.75
C GLU A 57 -8.43 -9.46 -1.61
N ARG A 58 -8.03 -9.44 -2.87
CA ARG A 58 -8.24 -10.61 -3.75
C ARG A 58 -7.50 -11.84 -3.22
N ASN A 59 -6.24 -11.66 -2.82
CA ASN A 59 -5.44 -12.74 -2.25
C ASN A 59 -6.11 -13.30 -1.00
N TYR A 60 -6.59 -12.44 -0.13
CA TYR A 60 -7.29 -12.86 1.09
C TYR A 60 -8.55 -13.66 0.75
N THR A 61 -9.36 -13.19 -0.18
CA THR A 61 -10.58 -13.87 -0.61
C THR A 61 -10.25 -15.26 -1.17
N ILE A 62 -9.20 -15.39 -1.97
CA ILE A 62 -8.78 -16.68 -2.55
C ILE A 62 -8.37 -17.65 -1.44
N LEU A 63 -7.49 -17.22 -0.53
CA LEU A 63 -7.03 -18.06 0.57
C LEU A 63 -8.16 -18.44 1.51
N ASN A 64 -9.04 -17.51 1.84
CA ASN A 64 -10.18 -17.78 2.70
C ASN A 64 -11.13 -18.81 2.06
N SER A 65 -11.35 -18.71 0.76
CA SER A 65 -12.15 -19.67 0.01
C SER A 65 -11.52 -21.06 0.04
N LEU A 66 -10.20 -21.17 -0.12
CA LEU A 66 -9.49 -22.44 0.00
C LEU A 66 -9.66 -23.05 1.39
N LEU A 67 -9.55 -22.24 2.44
CA LEU A 67 -9.75 -22.69 3.82
C LEU A 67 -11.16 -23.19 4.06
N GLU A 68 -12.17 -22.52 3.52
CA GLU A 68 -13.56 -22.94 3.62
C GLU A 68 -13.79 -24.30 2.95
N ASP A 69 -13.07 -24.58 1.87
CA ASP A 69 -13.11 -25.85 1.16
C ASP A 69 -12.22 -26.92 1.81
N GLY A 70 -11.56 -26.61 2.92
CA GLY A 70 -10.66 -27.54 3.60
C GLY A 70 -9.31 -27.72 2.92
N CYS A 71 -8.96 -26.86 1.97
CA CYS A 71 -7.69 -26.93 1.25
C CYS A 71 -6.61 -26.19 2.05
N ARG A 72 -5.57 -26.92 2.46
CA ARG A 72 -4.47 -26.36 3.25
C ARG A 72 -3.16 -26.32 2.51
N GLU A 73 -3.10 -26.88 1.33
CA GLU A 73 -1.94 -26.79 0.45
C GLU A 73 -2.37 -26.75 -1.01
N ILE A 74 -1.60 -26.04 -1.82
CA ILE A 74 -1.89 -25.87 -3.24
C ILE A 74 -0.59 -25.55 -3.98
N PRO A 75 -0.38 -26.09 -5.19
CA PRO A 75 0.75 -25.67 -6.01
C PRO A 75 0.68 -24.18 -6.30
N LEU A 76 1.82 -23.47 -6.22
CA LEU A 76 1.88 -22.05 -6.48
C LEU A 76 1.31 -21.68 -7.87
N MET A 77 1.65 -22.48 -8.89
CA MET A 77 1.17 -22.23 -10.24
C MET A 77 -0.35 -22.27 -10.35
N LYS A 78 -0.99 -23.18 -9.62
CA LYS A 78 -2.45 -23.27 -9.59
C LYS A 78 -3.04 -22.06 -8.87
N LEU A 79 -2.42 -21.65 -7.77
CA LEU A 79 -2.84 -20.48 -7.00
C LEU A 79 -2.72 -19.19 -7.84
N LEU A 80 -1.63 -19.03 -8.56
CA LEU A 80 -1.43 -17.88 -9.47
C LEU A 80 -2.48 -17.87 -10.58
N GLY A 81 -2.87 -19.05 -11.08
CA GLY A 81 -3.93 -19.18 -12.07
C GLY A 81 -5.30 -18.74 -11.57
N MET A 82 -5.51 -18.70 -10.24
CA MET A 82 -6.73 -18.21 -9.63
C MET A 82 -6.75 -16.69 -9.46
N GLY A 83 -5.69 -16.00 -9.84
CA GLY A 83 -5.57 -14.54 -9.72
C GLY A 83 -4.80 -14.08 -8.49
N PHE A 84 -4.11 -14.98 -7.81
CA PHE A 84 -3.31 -14.67 -6.64
C PHE A 84 -2.04 -13.91 -7.04
N SER A 85 -1.72 -12.81 -6.34
CA SER A 85 -0.50 -12.04 -6.52
C SER A 85 0.51 -12.42 -5.44
N GLY A 86 1.53 -13.19 -5.81
CA GLY A 86 2.47 -13.75 -4.84
C GLY A 86 3.31 -12.73 -4.09
N ASN A 87 3.41 -11.50 -4.58
CA ASN A 87 4.18 -10.43 -3.96
C ASN A 87 3.33 -9.44 -3.16
N ARG A 88 2.03 -9.69 -3.01
CA ARG A 88 1.12 -8.83 -2.24
C ARG A 88 0.73 -9.53 -0.94
N VAL A 89 1.55 -9.33 0.08
CA VAL A 89 1.37 -9.92 1.41
C VAL A 89 1.50 -8.84 2.46
N THR A 90 0.98 -9.11 3.67
CA THR A 90 1.08 -8.16 4.78
C THR A 90 2.28 -8.45 5.68
N ALA A 91 2.84 -9.66 5.62
CA ALA A 91 4.05 -10.00 6.35
C ALA A 91 4.77 -11.14 5.65
N VAL A 92 6.10 -11.13 5.75
CA VAL A 92 6.95 -12.20 5.23
C VAL A 92 8.15 -12.39 6.15
N ALA A 93 8.52 -13.65 6.37
CA ALA A 93 9.72 -14.02 7.10
C ALA A 93 10.35 -15.22 6.43
N GLN A 94 11.67 -15.26 6.41
CA GLN A 94 12.40 -16.39 5.85
C GLN A 94 12.94 -17.27 6.97
N TYR A 95 12.67 -18.57 6.89
CA TYR A 95 13.12 -19.56 7.85
C TYR A 95 13.82 -20.69 7.09
N GLY A 96 15.16 -20.63 7.02
CA GLY A 96 15.92 -21.69 6.37
C GLY A 96 15.50 -21.94 4.93
N ASP A 97 14.78 -23.03 4.69
CA ASP A 97 14.40 -23.49 3.36
C ASP A 97 12.99 -23.06 2.91
N HIS A 98 12.28 -22.29 3.74
CA HIS A 98 10.92 -21.87 3.40
C HIS A 98 10.65 -20.43 3.80
N LEU A 99 9.61 -19.86 3.17
CA LEU A 99 9.06 -18.57 3.54
C LEU A 99 7.79 -18.77 4.34
N GLU A 100 7.61 -17.94 5.38
CA GLU A 100 6.34 -17.80 6.08
C GLU A 100 5.73 -16.47 5.69
N LEU A 101 4.52 -16.50 5.14
CA LEU A 101 3.84 -15.31 4.64
C LEU A 101 2.48 -15.20 5.33
N SER A 102 1.98 -13.98 5.40
CA SER A 102 0.68 -13.71 5.97
C SER A 102 -0.06 -12.68 5.15
N ILE A 103 -1.37 -12.85 5.04
CA ILE A 103 -2.29 -11.85 4.52
C ILE A 103 -3.34 -11.68 5.60
N TYR A 104 -3.23 -10.57 6.34
CA TYR A 104 -4.05 -10.29 7.52
C TYR A 104 -3.96 -11.43 8.53
N ASP A 105 -5.07 -12.14 8.80
CA ASP A 105 -5.13 -13.25 9.75
C ASP A 105 -4.92 -14.63 9.13
N ILE A 106 -4.57 -14.70 7.86
CA ILE A 106 -4.25 -15.97 7.19
C ILE A 106 -2.74 -16.08 7.00
N SER A 107 -2.13 -17.14 7.50
CA SER A 107 -0.72 -17.44 7.28
C SER A 107 -0.57 -18.68 6.40
N TYR A 108 0.54 -18.73 5.69
CA TYR A 108 0.90 -19.87 4.86
C TYR A 108 2.41 -19.95 4.69
N LYS A 109 2.88 -21.08 4.24
CA LYS A 109 4.30 -21.31 3.97
C LYS A 109 4.51 -21.58 2.48
N GLN A 110 5.67 -21.20 1.99
CA GLN A 110 6.05 -21.40 0.60
C GLN A 110 7.42 -22.04 0.51
N ARG A 111 7.52 -23.13 -0.24
CA ARG A 111 8.77 -23.82 -0.54
C ARG A 111 8.64 -24.54 -1.88
N GLU A 112 9.63 -24.33 -2.77
CA GLU A 112 9.77 -25.05 -4.04
C GLU A 112 8.48 -25.16 -4.86
N GLY A 113 7.77 -24.05 -5.00
CA GLY A 113 6.55 -24.01 -5.81
C GLY A 113 5.32 -24.58 -5.14
N LEU A 114 5.39 -24.86 -3.85
CA LEU A 114 4.24 -25.32 -3.07
C LEU A 114 3.88 -24.30 -2.00
N ILE A 115 2.60 -23.99 -1.91
CA ILE A 115 2.00 -23.24 -0.82
C ILE A 115 1.36 -24.26 0.11
N TYR A 116 1.73 -24.23 1.40
CA TYR A 116 1.26 -25.23 2.36
C TYR A 116 1.06 -24.62 3.73
N ASP A 117 0.50 -25.39 4.64
CA ASP A 117 0.15 -24.96 6.00
C ASP A 117 -0.66 -23.67 6.00
N ILE A 118 -1.65 -23.58 5.11
CA ILE A 118 -2.57 -22.45 5.07
C ILE A 118 -3.48 -22.54 6.31
N GLU A 119 -3.44 -21.50 7.15
CA GLU A 119 -4.23 -21.50 8.38
C GLU A 119 -4.66 -20.09 8.77
N LYS A 120 -5.74 -20.01 9.52
CA LYS A 120 -6.20 -18.76 10.10
C LYS A 120 -5.60 -18.60 11.49
N VAL A 121 -4.92 -17.47 11.73
CA VAL A 121 -4.22 -17.21 12.98
C VAL A 121 -4.95 -16.12 13.74
N SER A 122 -5.23 -16.36 15.04
CA SER A 122 -5.87 -15.35 15.87
C SER A 122 -4.92 -14.19 16.14
N LEU A 123 -5.30 -12.98 15.72
CA LEU A 123 -4.54 -11.76 16.00
C LEU A 123 -4.47 -11.48 17.52
N THR A 124 -5.47 -11.91 18.26
CA THR A 124 -5.49 -11.80 19.73
C THR A 124 -4.38 -12.61 20.36
N LEU A 125 -4.15 -13.83 19.88
CA LEU A 125 -3.06 -14.68 20.36
C LEU A 125 -1.70 -14.09 20.05
N ARG A 126 -1.53 -13.46 18.88
CA ARG A 126 -0.29 -12.78 18.53
C ARG A 126 0.02 -11.63 19.50
N ARG A 127 -0.99 -10.85 19.90
CA ARG A 127 -0.82 -9.78 20.89
C ARG A 127 -0.43 -10.34 22.25
N ALA A 128 -1.07 -11.41 22.70
CA ALA A 128 -0.74 -12.06 23.96
C ALA A 128 0.70 -12.55 23.97
N ASN A 129 1.18 -13.13 22.89
CA ASN A 129 2.56 -13.61 22.77
C ASN A 129 3.59 -12.48 22.76
N ARG A 130 3.24 -11.31 22.25
CA ARG A 130 4.13 -10.14 22.25
C ARG A 130 4.30 -9.54 23.64
N ASN A 131 3.33 -9.72 24.52
CA ASN A 131 3.32 -9.17 25.88
C ASN A 131 3.86 -10.15 26.93
N LYS A 132 4.27 -11.34 26.54
CA LYS A 132 4.96 -12.27 27.44
C LYS A 132 6.44 -11.91 27.52
N PRO A 133 6.98 -11.73 28.75
CA PRO A 133 8.41 -11.50 28.93
C PRO A 133 9.26 -12.68 28.47
#